data_732e14971c87e3ed99ec7f7033979e7d
#
_entry.id   732e14971c87e3ed99ec7f7033979e7d
#
_cell.length_a   1.000
_cell.length_b   1.000
_cell.length_c   1.000
_cell.angle_alpha   90.00
_cell.angle_beta   90.00
_cell.angle_gamma   90.00
#
_symmetry.space_group_name_H-M   'P 1'
#
loop_
_entity.id
_entity.type
_entity.pdbx_description
1 polymer ?
#
loop_
_entity_poly.entity_id
_entity_poly.type
_entity_poly.pdbx_seq_one_letter_code
_entity_poly.pdbx_strand_id
1 'polypeptide(L)'
;MAIPELFHRLEEESSARVRRWVVDHELVDRVRFRNVLYPGPAGDLAGHGGSATPALWDGTRLFTGAEAVIARLEALLDLGRSD
;
A
#
# COMPACT_ATOMS: atom_id res chain seq x y z
N MET A 1 1.93 16.87 -2.12
CA MET A 1 1.14 15.72 -1.64
C MET A 1 2.01 14.47 -1.65
N ALA A 2 2.00 13.73 -0.56
CA ALA A 2 2.84 12.55 -0.47
C ALA A 2 2.25 11.38 -1.27
N ILE A 3 3.13 10.65 -1.94
CA ILE A 3 2.74 9.43 -2.61
C ILE A 3 2.54 8.36 -1.55
N PRO A 4 1.40 7.65 -1.53
CA PRO A 4 1.20 6.58 -0.55
C PRO A 4 2.23 5.47 -0.75
N GLU A 5 2.64 4.87 0.37
CA GLU A 5 3.64 3.80 0.36
C GLU A 5 2.98 2.48 0.72
N LEU A 6 3.12 1.51 -0.18
CA LEU A 6 2.56 0.18 0.02
C LEU A 6 3.66 -0.77 0.49
N PHE A 7 3.60 -1.16 1.75
CA PHE A 7 4.51 -2.16 2.32
C PHE A 7 3.96 -3.54 2.02
N HIS A 8 4.78 -4.40 1.43
CA HIS A 8 4.32 -5.70 0.95
C HIS A 8 5.41 -6.76 1.06
N ARG A 9 4.99 -8.03 0.94
CA ARG A 9 5.90 -9.19 0.88
C ARG A 9 5.62 -9.93 -0.42
N LEU A 10 6.68 -10.35 -1.09
CA LEU A 10 6.52 -11.02 -2.39
C LEU A 10 5.81 -12.37 -2.28
N GLU A 11 6.02 -13.09 -1.19
CA GLU A 11 5.46 -14.43 -1.01
C GLU A 11 4.07 -14.44 -0.42
N GLU A 12 3.55 -13.29 -0.04
CA GLU A 12 2.28 -13.20 0.66
C GLU A 12 1.14 -12.95 -0.33
N GLU A 13 0.12 -13.81 -0.26
CA GLU A 13 -0.99 -13.73 -1.20
C GLU A 13 -1.79 -12.43 -1.07
N SER A 14 -2.02 -11.97 0.15
CA SER A 14 -2.75 -10.72 0.33
C SER A 14 -1.97 -9.52 -0.19
N SER A 15 -0.64 -9.53 -0.08
CA SER A 15 0.20 -8.50 -0.70
C SER A 15 0.11 -8.58 -2.21
N ALA A 16 0.13 -9.79 -2.77
CA ALA A 16 0.00 -9.99 -4.21
C ALA A 16 -1.33 -9.47 -4.73
N ARG A 17 -2.39 -9.66 -3.96
CA ARG A 17 -3.71 -9.16 -4.31
C ARG A 17 -3.72 -7.65 -4.47
N VAL A 18 -3.09 -6.95 -3.53
CA VAL A 18 -3.02 -5.48 -3.59
C VAL A 18 -2.15 -5.02 -4.74
N ARG A 19 -0.99 -5.67 -4.95
CA ARG A 19 -0.12 -5.31 -6.08
C ARG A 19 -0.86 -5.47 -7.41
N ARG A 20 -1.59 -6.57 -7.57
CA ARG A 20 -2.37 -6.82 -8.79
C ARG A 20 -3.44 -5.76 -8.98
N TRP A 21 -4.13 -5.41 -7.89
CA TRP A 21 -5.13 -4.35 -7.93
C TRP A 21 -4.53 -3.03 -8.40
N VAL A 22 -3.35 -2.67 -7.89
CA VAL A 22 -2.65 -1.44 -8.29
C VAL A 22 -2.29 -1.48 -9.77
N VAL A 23 -1.78 -2.61 -10.24
CA VAL A 23 -1.41 -2.77 -11.66
C VAL A 23 -2.66 -2.70 -12.55
N ASP A 24 -3.72 -3.39 -12.17
CA ASP A 24 -4.95 -3.44 -12.97
C ASP A 24 -5.62 -2.07 -13.09
N HIS A 25 -5.44 -1.21 -12.11
CA HIS A 25 -5.99 0.13 -12.12
C HIS A 25 -4.99 1.17 -12.65
N GLU A 26 -3.86 0.72 -13.18
CA GLU A 26 -2.82 1.57 -13.78
C GLU A 26 -2.32 2.63 -12.81
N LEU A 27 -2.06 2.21 -11.57
CA LEU A 27 -1.66 3.13 -10.49
C LEU A 27 -0.21 2.95 -10.05
N VAL A 28 0.58 2.21 -10.82
CA VAL A 28 1.97 1.91 -10.44
C VAL A 28 2.78 3.18 -10.19
N ASP A 29 2.53 4.22 -10.97
CA ASP A 29 3.24 5.49 -10.82
C ASP A 29 2.72 6.35 -9.67
N ARG A 30 1.63 5.94 -9.04
CA ARG A 30 0.98 6.72 -7.99
C ARG A 30 1.07 6.07 -6.62
N VAL A 31 1.73 4.92 -6.55
CA VAL A 31 1.92 4.17 -5.30
C VAL A 31 3.38 3.74 -5.24
N ARG A 32 4.03 3.99 -4.10
CA ARG A 32 5.41 3.58 -3.91
C ARG A 32 5.44 2.20 -3.26
N PHE A 33 5.97 1.21 -3.98
CA PHE A 33 6.10 -0.15 -3.45
C PHE A 33 7.30 -0.23 -2.52
N ARG A 34 7.08 -0.79 -1.33
CA ARG A 34 8.10 -0.96 -0.29
C ARG A 34 8.12 -2.42 0.14
N ASN A 35 9.11 -3.16 -0.35
CA ASN A 35 9.25 -4.58 -0.02
C ASN A 35 9.91 -4.73 1.34
N VAL A 36 9.18 -5.29 2.32
CA VAL A 36 9.67 -5.39 3.70
C VAL A 36 10.69 -6.51 3.90
N LEU A 37 11.04 -7.23 2.83
CA LEU A 37 12.20 -8.11 2.86
C LEU A 37 13.48 -7.31 3.13
N TYR A 38 13.51 -6.05 2.71
CA TYR A 38 14.67 -5.19 2.88
C TYR A 38 14.57 -4.40 4.18
N PRO A 39 15.74 -4.17 4.87
CA PRO A 39 15.72 -3.50 6.17
C PRO A 39 15.17 -2.08 6.16
N GLY A 40 15.40 -1.33 5.10
CA GLY A 40 14.88 0.03 5.00
C GLY A 40 13.37 0.08 5.07
N PRO A 41 12.65 -0.59 4.15
CA PRO A 41 11.19 -0.65 4.23
C PRO A 41 10.67 -1.27 5.50
N ALA A 42 11.31 -2.35 5.98
CA ALA A 42 10.90 -3.00 7.23
C ALA A 42 10.99 -2.03 8.41
N GLY A 43 12.09 -1.28 8.48
CA GLY A 43 12.28 -0.29 9.53
C GLY A 43 11.28 0.85 9.46
N ASP A 44 10.97 1.31 8.25
CA ASP A 44 9.98 2.36 8.07
C ASP A 44 8.59 1.92 8.47
N LEU A 45 8.20 0.70 8.12
CA LEU A 45 6.93 0.14 8.55
C LEU A 45 6.83 0.09 10.07
N ALA A 46 7.89 -0.39 10.72
CA ALA A 46 7.95 -0.42 12.19
C ALA A 46 7.85 0.99 12.77
N GLY A 47 8.50 1.96 12.13
CA GLY A 47 8.44 3.35 12.55
C GLY A 47 7.05 3.94 12.49
N HIS A 48 6.21 3.44 11.58
CA HIS A 48 4.81 3.85 11.50
C HIS A 48 3.90 3.04 12.43
N GLY A 49 4.47 2.15 13.20
CA GLY A 49 3.71 1.34 14.16
C GLY A 49 3.15 0.05 13.59
N GLY A 50 3.62 -0.37 12.41
CA GLY A 50 3.12 -1.57 11.76
C GLY A 50 4.09 -2.73 11.78
N SER A 51 3.57 -3.93 11.57
CA SER A 51 4.39 -5.14 11.44
C SER A 51 3.81 -6.11 10.43
N ALA A 52 2.53 -5.98 10.12
CA ALA A 52 1.84 -6.87 9.18
C ALA A 52 1.76 -6.22 7.79
N THR A 53 1.72 -7.06 6.78
CA THR A 53 1.56 -6.64 5.38
C THR A 53 0.36 -7.34 4.75
N PRO A 54 -0.23 -6.81 3.70
CA PRO A 54 0.07 -5.51 3.12
C PRO A 54 -0.34 -4.38 4.06
N ALA A 55 0.39 -3.27 4.00
CA ALA A 55 0.07 -2.09 4.79
C ALA A 55 0.31 -0.86 3.93
N LEU A 56 -0.54 0.14 4.08
CA LEU A 56 -0.45 1.38 3.34
C LEU A 56 -0.25 2.55 4.28
N TRP A 57 0.80 3.30 4.05
CA TRP A 57 1.02 4.56 4.74
C TRP A 57 0.60 5.69 3.81
N ASP A 58 -0.41 6.46 4.21
CA ASP A 58 -0.97 7.51 3.36
C ASP A 58 -0.37 8.89 3.62
N GLY A 59 0.64 8.95 4.47
CA GLY A 59 1.26 10.20 4.88
C GLY A 59 0.89 10.60 6.29
N THR A 60 -0.18 10.04 6.84
CA THR A 60 -0.64 10.34 8.20
C THR A 60 -1.06 9.11 8.98
N ARG A 61 -1.59 8.09 8.31
CA ARG A 61 -2.12 6.89 8.96
C ARG A 61 -1.69 5.63 8.24
N LEU A 62 -1.62 4.55 9.00
CA LEU A 62 -1.30 3.23 8.46
C LEU A 62 -2.55 2.38 8.39
N PHE A 63 -2.77 1.77 7.23
CA PHE A 63 -3.90 0.86 6.98
C PHE A 63 -3.33 -0.52 6.72
N THR A 64 -3.86 -1.54 7.36
CA THR A 64 -3.32 -2.90 7.28
C THR A 64 -4.36 -3.87 6.78
N GLY A 65 -3.94 -4.80 5.93
CA GLY A 65 -4.81 -5.79 5.33
C GLY A 65 -5.26 -5.38 3.93
N ALA A 66 -5.44 -6.37 3.05
CA ALA A 66 -5.72 -6.09 1.64
C ALA A 66 -6.98 -5.24 1.46
N GLU A 67 -8.05 -5.57 2.19
CA GLU A 67 -9.31 -4.85 2.02
C GLU A 67 -9.20 -3.39 2.47
N ALA A 68 -8.59 -3.16 3.63
CA ALA A 68 -8.41 -1.81 4.14
C ALA A 68 -7.49 -0.98 3.24
N VAL A 69 -6.43 -1.60 2.75
CA VAL A 69 -5.48 -0.94 1.86
C VAL A 69 -6.16 -0.55 0.55
N ILE A 70 -6.89 -1.47 -0.06
CA ILE A 70 -7.57 -1.19 -1.32
C ILE A 70 -8.63 -0.10 -1.13
N ALA A 71 -9.42 -0.18 -0.07
CA ALA A 71 -10.43 0.84 0.22
C ALA A 71 -9.79 2.22 0.38
N ARG A 72 -8.64 2.29 1.07
CA ARG A 72 -7.96 3.57 1.25
C ARG A 72 -7.38 4.09 -0.06
N LEU A 73 -6.83 3.21 -0.89
CA LEU A 73 -6.33 3.60 -2.21
C LEU A 73 -7.45 4.15 -3.08
N GLU A 74 -8.60 3.51 -3.07
CA GLU A 74 -9.76 4.01 -3.81
C GLU A 74 -10.12 5.43 -3.38
N ALA A 75 -10.15 5.66 -2.07
CA ALA A 75 -10.48 6.97 -1.53
C ALA A 75 -9.45 8.03 -1.86
N LEU A 76 -8.15 7.68 -1.70
CA LEU A 76 -7.06 8.62 -1.95
C LEU A 76 -6.94 9.01 -3.41
N LEU A 77 -7.14 8.04 -4.29
CA LEU A 77 -6.90 8.24 -5.71
C LEU A 77 -8.18 8.56 -6.48
N ASP A 78 -9.28 8.68 -5.75
CA ASP A 78 -10.55 9.13 -6.31
C ASP A 78 -11.04 8.27 -7.46
N LEU A 79 -10.86 6.95 -7.31
CA LEU A 79 -11.22 6.01 -8.36
C LEU A 79 -12.72 5.77 -8.39
N GLY A 80 -13.22 5.55 -9.60
CA GLY A 80 -14.64 5.27 -9.79
C GLY A 80 -15.53 6.49 -9.70
N ARG A 81 -14.95 7.66 -9.52
CA ARG A 81 -15.72 8.89 -9.52
C ARG A 81 -15.76 9.46 -10.92
N SER A 82 -16.92 9.86 -11.30
CA SER A 82 -17.09 10.56 -12.58
C SER A 82 -17.62 11.94 -12.28
N ASP A 83 -16.84 12.90 -12.58
CA ASP A 83 -17.25 14.29 -12.36
C ASP A 83 -17.54 14.96 -13.66
#